data_716d320653e235a083dd7134c7eaebe1
#
_entry.id   716d320653e235a083dd7134c7eaebe1
#
_cell.length_a   1.000
_cell.length_b   1.000
_cell.length_c   1.000
_cell.angle_alpha   90.00
_cell.angle_beta   90.00
_cell.angle_gamma   90.00
#
_symmetry.space_group_name_H-M   'P 1'
#
loop_
_entity.id
_entity.type
_entity.pdbx_description
1 polymer ?
#
loop_
_entity_poly.entity_id
_entity_poly.type
_entity_poly.pdbx_seq_one_letter_code
_entity_poly.pdbx_strand_id
1 'polypeptide(L)'
;MRASGAGRPSQLRVLGQHLTHMPTILRQNFANGFLPGPGGICKAFDLVTRQHLNTDMPWWSLPETIRAAALCWRESADAETQQACLQIWTACHNAFFAHFIRPEVHLMSIQTRCEGGSVSDSIPATADADPGYHTGLS
;
A
#
# COMPACT_ATOMS: atom_id res chain seq x y z
N MET A 1 26.72 -24.64 -39.83
CA MET A 1 26.37 -24.52 -38.41
C MET A 1 25.53 -23.25 -38.23
N ARG A 2 24.24 -23.37 -37.97
CA ARG A 2 23.35 -22.24 -37.65
C ARG A 2 23.17 -22.21 -36.15
N ALA A 3 23.59 -21.13 -35.49
CA ALA A 3 23.35 -20.89 -34.10
C ALA A 3 21.85 -20.59 -33.89
N SER A 4 21.15 -21.44 -33.15
CA SER A 4 19.80 -21.21 -32.69
C SER A 4 19.81 -20.14 -31.62
N GLY A 5 19.42 -18.91 -31.98
CA GLY A 5 19.18 -17.84 -31.03
C GLY A 5 17.95 -18.15 -30.20
N ALA A 6 18.16 -18.62 -28.95
CA ALA A 6 17.11 -18.62 -27.94
C ALA A 6 16.77 -17.16 -27.62
N GLY A 7 15.69 -16.66 -28.21
CA GLY A 7 15.21 -15.31 -27.93
C GLY A 7 14.88 -15.17 -26.45
N ARG A 8 15.46 -14.17 -25.78
CA ARG A 8 15.06 -13.74 -24.44
C ARG A 8 13.55 -13.43 -24.47
N PRO A 9 12.76 -13.91 -23.50
CA PRO A 9 11.38 -13.52 -23.41
C PRO A 9 11.29 -12.00 -23.38
N SER A 10 10.44 -11.42 -24.22
CA SER A 10 10.30 -9.97 -24.31
C SER A 10 9.92 -9.42 -22.94
N GLN A 11 10.49 -8.27 -22.55
CA GLN A 11 10.19 -7.60 -21.27
C GLN A 11 8.67 -7.40 -21.08
N LEU A 12 7.92 -7.19 -22.15
CA LEU A 12 6.46 -7.11 -22.15
C LEU A 12 5.76 -8.39 -21.66
N ARG A 13 6.33 -9.57 -21.94
CA ARG A 13 5.76 -10.84 -21.49
C ARG A 13 6.01 -11.06 -20.00
N VAL A 14 7.15 -10.63 -19.48
CA VAL A 14 7.47 -10.66 -18.04
C VAL A 14 6.59 -9.68 -17.27
N LEU A 15 6.42 -8.46 -17.77
CA LEU A 15 5.50 -7.46 -17.19
C LEU A 15 4.05 -7.96 -17.17
N GLY A 16 3.57 -8.59 -18.24
CA GLY A 16 2.22 -9.16 -18.29
C GLY A 16 1.98 -10.26 -17.25
N GLN A 17 2.98 -11.11 -16.97
CA GLN A 17 2.88 -12.14 -15.94
C GLN A 17 2.89 -11.56 -14.50
N HIS A 18 3.62 -10.47 -14.27
CA HIS A 18 3.60 -9.80 -12.95
C HIS A 18 2.27 -9.10 -12.68
N LEU A 19 1.66 -8.49 -13.68
CA LEU A 19 0.37 -7.79 -13.55
C LEU A 19 -0.78 -8.73 -13.15
N THR A 20 -0.75 -10.01 -13.55
CA THR A 20 -1.80 -10.97 -13.19
C THR A 20 -1.83 -11.33 -11.71
N HIS A 21 -0.72 -11.21 -10.99
CA HIS A 21 -0.63 -11.53 -9.56
C HIS A 21 -0.82 -10.32 -8.63
N MET A 22 -0.68 -9.12 -9.16
CA MET A 22 -0.75 -7.89 -8.35
C MET A 22 -2.06 -7.74 -7.57
N PRO A 23 -3.26 -7.97 -8.14
CA PRO A 23 -4.50 -7.86 -7.40
C PRO A 23 -4.59 -8.85 -6.24
N THR A 24 -4.12 -10.08 -6.42
CA THR A 24 -4.09 -11.09 -5.37
C THR A 24 -3.17 -10.68 -4.23
N ILE A 25 -1.95 -10.22 -4.56
CA ILE A 25 -0.98 -9.74 -3.57
C ILE A 25 -1.54 -8.53 -2.80
N LEU A 26 -2.13 -7.57 -3.50
CA LEU A 26 -2.74 -6.39 -2.89
C LEU A 26 -3.85 -6.78 -1.91
N ARG A 27 -4.80 -7.63 -2.33
CA ARG A 27 -5.91 -8.08 -1.49
C ARG A 27 -5.42 -8.83 -0.24
N GLN A 28 -4.45 -9.73 -0.40
CA GLN A 28 -3.87 -10.49 0.71
C GLN A 28 -3.13 -9.58 1.70
N ASN A 29 -2.30 -8.67 1.20
CA ASN A 29 -1.56 -7.75 2.05
C ASN A 29 -2.49 -6.79 2.79
N PHE A 30 -3.51 -6.28 2.11
CA PHE A 30 -4.52 -5.43 2.74
C PHE A 30 -5.30 -6.18 3.81
N ALA A 31 -5.79 -7.38 3.51
CA ALA A 31 -6.54 -8.21 4.47
C ALA A 31 -5.72 -8.59 5.72
N ASN A 32 -4.40 -8.76 5.56
CA ASN A 32 -3.51 -9.09 6.66
C ASN A 32 -3.04 -7.87 7.46
N GLY A 33 -2.89 -6.74 6.80
CA GLY A 33 -2.20 -5.58 7.38
C GLY A 33 -3.12 -4.44 7.81
N PHE A 34 -4.29 -4.28 7.21
CA PHE A 34 -5.17 -3.16 7.51
C PHE A 34 -5.88 -3.35 8.85
N LEU A 35 -5.75 -2.37 9.73
CA LEU A 35 -6.36 -2.31 11.05
C LEU A 35 -7.55 -1.35 10.99
N PRO A 36 -8.80 -1.83 10.85
CA PRO A 36 -9.96 -0.96 10.58
C PRO A 36 -10.31 -0.03 11.74
N GLY A 37 -10.04 -0.42 12.99
CA GLY A 37 -10.30 0.42 14.16
C GLY A 37 -9.42 1.66 14.19
N PRO A 38 -8.08 1.51 14.25
CA PRO A 38 -7.15 2.64 14.23
C PRO A 38 -6.98 3.28 12.83
N GLY A 39 -7.39 2.62 11.77
CA GLY A 39 -7.39 3.16 10.41
C GLY A 39 -6.00 3.27 9.79
N GLY A 40 -5.24 2.18 9.75
CA GLY A 40 -3.92 2.16 9.14
C GLY A 40 -3.46 0.77 8.78
N ILE A 41 -2.25 0.66 8.23
CA ILE A 41 -1.66 -0.63 7.87
C ILE A 41 -0.50 -0.91 8.83
N CYS A 42 -0.53 -2.08 9.44
CA CYS A 42 0.50 -2.52 10.37
C CYS A 42 1.89 -2.62 9.72
N LYS A 43 2.92 -2.35 10.51
CA LYS A 43 4.31 -2.38 10.05
C LYS A 43 4.80 -3.79 9.72
N ALA A 44 4.35 -4.80 10.47
CA ALA A 44 4.78 -6.17 10.26
C ALA A 44 3.69 -7.18 10.60
N PHE A 45 3.54 -8.17 9.73
CA PHE A 45 2.62 -9.31 9.85
C PHE A 45 3.36 -10.60 9.54
N ASP A 46 3.19 -11.63 10.39
CA ASP A 46 3.76 -12.95 10.19
C ASP A 46 2.81 -13.80 9.32
N LEU A 47 3.24 -14.15 8.13
CA LEU A 47 2.46 -14.95 7.20
C LEU A 47 2.33 -16.42 7.62
N VAL A 48 3.24 -16.93 8.47
CA VAL A 48 3.24 -18.31 8.95
C VAL A 48 2.29 -18.46 10.13
N THR A 49 2.46 -17.65 11.16
CA THR A 49 1.62 -17.68 12.36
C THR A 49 0.30 -16.93 12.19
N ARG A 50 0.19 -16.14 11.13
CA ARG A 50 -0.99 -15.29 10.82
C ARG A 50 -1.29 -14.26 11.91
N GLN A 51 -0.25 -13.69 12.49
CA GLN A 51 -0.34 -12.72 13.58
C GLN A 51 0.38 -11.41 13.25
N HIS A 52 -0.11 -10.31 13.82
CA HIS A 52 0.60 -9.05 13.77
C HIS A 52 1.83 -9.10 14.67
N LEU A 53 3.00 -8.82 14.11
CA LEU A 53 4.26 -8.70 14.85
C LEU A 53 4.51 -7.28 15.36
N ASN A 54 4.04 -6.29 14.60
CA ASN A 54 4.14 -4.89 14.96
C ASN A 54 2.94 -4.15 14.38
N THR A 55 2.10 -3.59 15.26
CA THR A 55 0.86 -2.88 14.92
C THR A 55 1.06 -1.37 14.71
N ASP A 56 2.27 -0.85 14.80
CA ASP A 56 2.56 0.52 14.39
C ASP A 56 2.21 0.72 12.92
N MET A 57 1.63 1.88 12.60
CA MET A 57 1.10 2.20 11.28
C MET A 57 1.88 3.37 10.68
N PRO A 58 2.87 3.09 9.80
CA PRO A 58 3.60 4.14 9.10
C PRO A 58 2.69 4.89 8.12
N TRP A 59 2.86 6.22 8.02
CA TRP A 59 2.03 7.08 7.15
C TRP A 59 2.09 6.68 5.67
N TRP A 60 3.25 6.22 5.19
CA TRP A 60 3.45 5.88 3.77
C TRP A 60 2.69 4.63 3.31
N SER A 61 2.29 3.77 4.23
CA SER A 61 1.63 2.51 3.89
C SER A 61 0.27 2.73 3.24
N LEU A 62 -0.48 3.74 3.66
CA LEU A 62 -1.78 4.08 3.06
C LEU A 62 -1.64 4.67 1.66
N PRO A 63 -0.85 5.73 1.39
CA PRO A 63 -0.63 6.26 0.04
C PRO A 63 -0.10 5.21 -0.94
N GLU A 64 0.84 4.38 -0.52
CA GLU A 64 1.35 3.30 -1.36
C GLU A 64 0.28 2.27 -1.72
N THR A 65 -0.59 1.94 -0.77
CA THR A 65 -1.71 1.03 -1.00
C THR A 65 -2.78 1.66 -1.89
N ILE A 66 -3.08 2.95 -1.72
CA ILE A 66 -3.97 3.73 -2.59
C ILE A 66 -3.48 3.67 -4.03
N ARG A 67 -2.18 3.95 -4.25
CA ARG A 67 -1.55 3.90 -5.57
C ARG A 67 -1.61 2.50 -6.17
N ALA A 68 -1.27 1.47 -5.40
CA ALA A 68 -1.34 0.09 -5.84
C ALA A 68 -2.77 -0.33 -6.23
N ALA A 69 -3.76 0.07 -5.44
CA ALA A 69 -5.17 -0.21 -5.72
C ALA A 69 -5.65 0.47 -7.01
N ALA A 70 -5.29 1.74 -7.22
CA ALA A 70 -5.62 2.47 -8.44
C ALA A 70 -4.99 1.84 -9.69
N LEU A 71 -3.72 1.42 -9.60
CA LEU A 71 -3.04 0.72 -10.69
C LEU A 71 -3.69 -0.63 -11.00
N CYS A 72 -3.97 -1.45 -9.99
CA CYS A 72 -4.65 -2.74 -10.16
C CYS A 72 -6.04 -2.56 -10.77
N TRP A 73 -6.80 -1.57 -10.32
CA TRP A 73 -8.11 -1.22 -10.86
C TRP A 73 -8.03 -0.87 -12.35
N ARG A 74 -7.08 -0.01 -12.72
CA ARG A 74 -6.89 0.44 -14.11
C ARG A 74 -6.49 -0.70 -15.06
N GLU A 75 -5.59 -1.59 -14.60
CA GLU A 75 -5.04 -2.66 -15.42
C GLU A 75 -5.93 -3.92 -15.46
N SER A 76 -6.93 -4.03 -14.61
CA SER A 76 -7.84 -5.19 -14.57
C SER A 76 -9.03 -4.99 -15.51
N ALA A 77 -9.35 -6.03 -16.28
CA ALA A 77 -10.60 -6.11 -17.03
C ALA A 77 -11.72 -6.84 -16.26
N ASP A 78 -11.40 -7.41 -15.11
CA ASP A 78 -12.34 -8.16 -14.28
C ASP A 78 -13.07 -7.25 -13.29
N ALA A 79 -14.40 -7.22 -13.38
CA ALA A 79 -15.24 -6.33 -12.57
C ALA A 79 -15.16 -6.63 -11.06
N GLU A 80 -15.01 -7.91 -10.66
CA GLU A 80 -14.86 -8.27 -9.24
C GLU A 80 -13.55 -7.72 -8.68
N THR A 81 -12.46 -7.89 -9.43
CA THR A 81 -11.15 -7.33 -9.08
C THR A 81 -11.19 -5.81 -9.00
N GLN A 82 -11.81 -5.14 -9.97
CA GLN A 82 -11.99 -3.68 -9.94
C GLN A 82 -12.77 -3.21 -8.71
N GLN A 83 -13.85 -3.89 -8.37
CA GLN A 83 -14.64 -3.56 -7.18
C GLN A 83 -13.84 -3.75 -5.89
N ALA A 84 -13.07 -4.83 -5.78
CA ALA A 84 -12.20 -5.07 -4.63
C ALA A 84 -11.11 -3.99 -4.50
N CYS A 85 -10.49 -3.60 -5.61
CA CYS A 85 -9.50 -2.52 -5.62
C CYS A 85 -10.11 -1.18 -5.19
N LEU A 86 -11.32 -0.86 -5.65
CA LEU A 86 -12.03 0.35 -5.26
C LEU A 86 -12.36 0.37 -3.76
N GLN A 87 -12.75 -0.78 -3.18
CA GLN A 87 -12.98 -0.90 -1.74
C GLN A 87 -11.70 -0.66 -0.93
N ILE A 88 -10.58 -1.25 -1.35
CA ILE A 88 -9.27 -1.05 -0.72
C ILE A 88 -8.86 0.43 -0.82
N TRP A 89 -8.95 1.01 -2.01
CA TRP A 89 -8.67 2.43 -2.24
C TRP A 89 -9.49 3.31 -1.29
N THR A 90 -10.81 3.09 -1.24
CA THR A 90 -11.74 3.88 -0.41
C THR A 90 -11.40 3.75 1.08
N ALA A 91 -11.13 2.54 1.56
CA ALA A 91 -10.76 2.31 2.96
C ALA A 91 -9.47 3.04 3.33
N CYS A 92 -8.42 2.92 2.50
CA CYS A 92 -7.14 3.60 2.74
C CYS A 92 -7.27 5.12 2.64
N HIS A 93 -7.99 5.63 1.64
CA HIS A 93 -8.24 7.07 1.46
C HIS A 93 -8.95 7.65 2.69
N ASN A 94 -10.06 7.06 3.10
CA ASN A 94 -10.82 7.53 4.25
C ASN A 94 -9.98 7.49 5.54
N ALA A 95 -9.24 6.40 5.76
CA ALA A 95 -8.36 6.26 6.91
C ALA A 95 -7.24 7.31 6.90
N PHE A 96 -6.63 7.59 5.77
CA PHE A 96 -5.58 8.59 5.64
C PHE A 96 -6.09 9.98 6.02
N PHE A 97 -7.21 10.41 5.46
CA PHE A 97 -7.80 11.72 5.76
C PHE A 97 -8.35 11.82 7.19
N ALA A 98 -8.89 10.73 7.73
CA ALA A 98 -9.40 10.75 9.11
C ALA A 98 -8.30 10.76 10.18
N HIS A 99 -7.15 10.14 9.93
CA HIS A 99 -6.18 9.83 10.98
C HIS A 99 -4.78 10.40 10.75
N PHE A 100 -4.40 10.70 9.49
CA PHE A 100 -3.04 11.10 9.16
C PHE A 100 -2.91 12.54 8.63
N ILE A 101 -4.01 13.23 8.37
CA ILE A 101 -4.00 14.66 8.03
C ILE A 101 -3.93 15.48 9.31
N ARG A 102 -3.13 16.54 9.27
CA ARG A 102 -2.98 17.52 10.34
C ARG A 102 -3.36 18.92 9.85
N PRO A 103 -4.67 19.23 9.80
CA PRO A 103 -5.15 20.49 9.28
C PRO A 103 -4.66 21.69 10.11
N GLU A 104 -4.39 21.50 11.40
CA GLU A 104 -3.90 22.54 12.32
C GLU A 104 -2.51 23.09 11.96
N VAL A 105 -1.73 22.33 11.20
CA VAL A 105 -0.41 22.75 10.70
C VAL A 105 -0.36 22.88 9.17
N HIS A 106 -1.50 22.75 8.50
CA HIS A 106 -1.65 22.80 7.04
C HIS A 106 -0.78 21.77 6.29
N LEU A 107 -0.45 20.65 6.93
CA LEU A 107 0.42 19.61 6.38
C LEU A 107 -0.24 18.25 6.44
N MET A 108 0.09 17.41 5.49
CA MET A 108 -0.13 15.97 5.61
C MET A 108 0.77 15.42 6.71
N SER A 109 0.27 14.50 7.48
CA SER A 109 1.02 13.92 8.58
C SER A 109 2.01 12.88 8.06
N ILE A 110 3.28 13.10 8.31
CA ILE A 110 4.36 12.12 8.13
C ILE A 110 4.66 11.43 9.46
N GLN A 111 3.65 10.89 10.10
CA GLN A 111 3.76 10.28 11.42
C GLN A 111 3.44 8.78 11.38
N THR A 112 4.18 8.01 12.16
CA THR A 112 3.78 6.66 12.52
C THR A 112 2.82 6.73 13.70
N ARG A 113 1.73 5.95 13.65
CA ARG A 113 0.73 5.88 14.71
C ARG A 113 0.72 4.49 15.34
N CYS A 114 0.48 4.44 16.64
CA CYS A 114 0.24 3.19 17.35
C CYS A 114 -1.21 2.72 17.15
N GLU A 115 -1.48 1.45 17.44
CA GLU A 115 -2.83 0.87 17.41
C GLU A 115 -3.83 1.63 18.28
N GLY A 116 -3.39 2.19 19.39
CA GLY A 116 -4.20 3.06 20.26
C GLY A 116 -4.45 4.47 19.71
N GLY A 117 -3.98 4.78 18.50
CA GLY A 117 -4.20 6.06 17.82
C GLY A 117 -3.24 7.18 18.18
N SER A 118 -2.33 6.98 19.15
CA SER A 118 -1.28 7.95 19.47
C SER A 118 -0.15 7.92 18.44
N VAL A 119 0.62 9.01 18.39
CA VAL A 119 1.85 9.06 17.57
C VAL A 119 2.90 8.14 18.19
N SER A 120 3.58 7.36 17.35
CA SER A 120 4.70 6.51 17.73
C SER A 120 6.02 7.22 17.51
N ASP A 121 6.90 7.15 18.50
CA ASP A 121 8.27 7.68 18.39
C ASP A 121 9.24 6.75 17.64
N SER A 122 8.78 5.57 17.26
CA SER A 122 9.62 4.57 16.58
C SER A 122 10.12 5.02 15.20
N ILE A 123 9.35 5.90 14.54
CA ILE A 123 9.74 6.57 13.31
C ILE A 123 9.28 8.02 13.43
N PRO A 124 10.15 8.94 13.82
CA PRO A 124 9.78 10.33 14.03
C PRO A 124 9.37 11.01 12.72
N ALA A 125 8.42 11.93 12.82
CA ALA A 125 8.03 12.80 11.73
C ALA A 125 9.13 13.87 11.53
N THR A 126 9.92 13.72 10.48
CA THR A 126 10.92 14.71 10.07
C THR A 126 10.55 15.29 8.71
N ALA A 127 10.82 16.56 8.48
CA ALA A 127 10.43 17.27 7.25
C ALA A 127 11.07 16.66 5.98
N ASP A 128 12.18 15.98 6.14
CA ASP A 128 12.94 15.31 5.08
C ASP A 128 12.61 13.81 4.92
N ALA A 129 11.77 13.26 5.80
CA ALA A 129 11.40 11.85 5.74
C ALA A 129 10.52 11.48 4.55
N ASP A 130 9.69 12.41 4.07
CA ASP A 130 8.89 12.26 2.85
C ASP A 130 8.79 13.59 2.10
N PRO A 131 9.70 13.89 1.17
CA PRO A 131 9.65 15.10 0.36
C PRO A 131 8.53 15.04 -0.72
N GLY A 132 7.40 14.42 -0.42
CA GLY A 132 6.28 14.24 -1.34
C GLY A 132 6.36 12.95 -2.16
N TYR A 133 7.33 12.07 -1.91
CA TYR A 133 7.47 10.84 -2.69
C TYR A 133 6.27 9.90 -2.48
N HIS A 134 5.93 9.60 -1.23
CA HIS A 134 4.80 8.71 -0.94
C HIS A 134 3.46 9.43 -1.08
N THR A 135 3.36 10.68 -0.62
CA THR A 135 2.09 11.41 -0.55
C THR A 135 1.77 12.20 -1.81
N GLY A 136 2.77 12.65 -2.55
CA GLY A 136 2.58 13.44 -3.77
C GLY A 136 2.30 12.62 -5.04
N LEU A 137 2.47 11.30 -4.97
CA LEU A 137 2.26 10.37 -6.10
C LEU A 137 0.97 9.53 -5.97
N SER A 138 0.19 9.73 -4.91
CA SER A 138 -1.00 8.92 -4.58
C SER A 138 -2.29 9.55 -5.04
#